data_f226a54caf86db76a342fffe2f560779
#
_entry.id   f226a54caf86db76a342fffe2f560779
#
_cell.length_a   1.000
_cell.length_b   1.000
_cell.length_c   1.000
_cell.angle_alpha   90.00
_cell.angle_beta   90.00
_cell.angle_gamma   90.00
#
_symmetry.space_group_name_H-M   'P 1'
#
loop_
_entity.id
_entity.type
_entity.pdbx_description
1 polymer ?
#
loop_
_entity_poly.entity_id
_entity_poly.type
_entity_poly.pdbx_seq_one_letter_code
_entity_poly.pdbx_strand_id
1 'polypeptide(L)'
;MRVRIVFTLKNKGAMVPFHHQQLIYDLVNQLIPNFSTEYNHVYSFSGLKGQTQVSQKGLHFFSNKITWVVSTLSPIFIKKLIESIFQQNELQIGELLLSPDYVEKEIFPEPTNTTQFLCISPIVLVSPIKNSFYAKHFVSPSIDLFSDLLYQSTLSRIEESGLYSEAEIDEFYKFQFVPDQTYLEKIKNNDKKFARIYVLQDEDQKLEIRGYTLPFTLYAHPKVQNFVINCGLGSYNHKGYGMLDLADHSKTEREILPHWEMATVSN
;
A
#
# COMPACT_ATOMS: atom_id res chain seq x y z
N MET A 1 -9.36 -0.15 -8.72
CA MET A 1 -10.10 0.95 -8.05
C MET A 1 -9.41 1.34 -6.76
N ARG A 2 -9.28 2.66 -6.49
CA ARG A 2 -8.76 3.17 -5.21
C ARG A 2 -9.84 3.97 -4.51
N VAL A 3 -9.93 3.77 -3.19
CA VAL A 3 -10.85 4.51 -2.32
C VAL A 3 -10.13 5.10 -1.12
N ARG A 4 -10.65 6.20 -0.64
CA ARG A 4 -10.29 6.87 0.60
C ARG A 4 -11.48 6.74 1.55
N ILE A 5 -11.33 5.92 2.57
CA ILE A 5 -12.36 5.75 3.60
C ILE A 5 -12.10 6.80 4.67
N VAL A 6 -13.06 7.66 4.89
CA VAL A 6 -12.94 8.76 5.86
C VAL A 6 -13.75 8.42 7.10
N PHE A 7 -13.11 8.57 8.25
CA PHE A 7 -13.66 8.32 9.56
C PHE A 7 -13.70 9.61 10.38
N THR A 8 -14.66 9.72 11.26
CA THR A 8 -14.68 10.72 12.33
C THR A 8 -13.94 10.13 13.54
N LEU A 9 -12.89 10.83 14.02
CA LEU A 9 -12.16 10.46 15.23
C LEU A 9 -12.97 10.87 16.47
N LYS A 10 -13.29 9.92 17.35
CA LYS A 10 -14.09 10.16 18.58
C LYS A 10 -13.23 10.60 19.77
N ASN A 11 -11.97 10.19 19.83
CA ASN A 11 -11.09 10.39 20.96
C ASN A 11 -9.74 11.02 20.55
N LYS A 12 -9.76 12.34 20.34
CA LYS A 12 -8.54 13.10 19.99
C LYS A 12 -7.41 12.87 20.98
N GLY A 13 -6.18 12.82 20.46
CA GLY A 13 -4.97 12.55 21.26
C GLY A 13 -4.69 11.07 21.47
N ALA A 14 -5.61 10.17 21.08
CA ALA A 14 -5.37 8.74 21.11
C ALA A 14 -4.23 8.34 20.18
N MET A 15 -3.56 7.25 20.48
CA MET A 15 -2.29 6.84 19.89
C MET A 15 -2.39 5.54 19.10
N VAL A 16 -1.61 5.46 18.03
CA VAL A 16 -1.23 4.20 17.38
C VAL A 16 0.28 4.08 17.31
N PRO A 17 0.84 2.85 17.33
CA PRO A 17 2.26 2.63 17.06
C PRO A 17 2.69 3.21 15.72
N PHE A 18 4.00 3.51 15.55
CA PHE A 18 4.54 3.98 14.28
C PHE A 18 4.25 3.01 13.13
N HIS A 19 4.23 1.72 13.41
CA HIS A 19 3.99 0.64 12.45
C HIS A 19 2.61 0.02 12.70
N HIS A 20 1.56 0.85 12.56
CA HIS A 20 0.18 0.42 12.77
C HIS A 20 -0.44 -0.33 11.59
N GLN A 21 0.34 -0.63 10.55
CA GLN A 21 -0.12 -1.43 9.40
C GLN A 21 -0.61 -2.81 9.84
N GLN A 22 0.05 -3.43 10.83
CA GLN A 22 -0.39 -4.72 11.36
C GLN A 22 -1.80 -4.63 11.96
N LEU A 23 -2.10 -3.57 12.73
CA LEU A 23 -3.43 -3.36 13.31
C LEU A 23 -4.51 -3.20 12.24
N ILE A 24 -4.17 -2.55 11.12
CA ILE A 24 -5.08 -2.40 9.97
C ILE A 24 -5.27 -3.75 9.27
N TYR A 25 -4.20 -4.51 9.06
CA TYR A 25 -4.27 -5.85 8.48
C TYR A 25 -5.16 -6.79 9.31
N ASP A 26 -5.00 -6.77 10.63
CA ASP A 26 -5.82 -7.55 11.56
C ASP A 26 -7.29 -7.14 11.48
N LEU A 27 -7.57 -5.83 11.37
CA LEU A 27 -8.92 -5.31 11.16
C LEU A 27 -9.52 -5.79 9.83
N VAL A 28 -8.77 -5.78 8.73
CA VAL A 28 -9.24 -6.31 7.43
C VAL A 28 -9.62 -7.78 7.56
N ASN A 29 -8.77 -8.59 8.20
CA ASN A 29 -9.06 -10.00 8.41
C ASN A 29 -10.27 -10.24 9.31
N GLN A 30 -10.51 -9.37 10.28
CA GLN A 30 -11.71 -9.43 11.14
C GLN A 30 -12.98 -9.06 10.38
N LEU A 31 -12.93 -8.02 9.54
CA LEU A 31 -14.08 -7.53 8.79
C LEU A 31 -14.51 -8.45 7.65
N ILE A 32 -13.54 -9.05 6.95
CA ILE A 32 -13.74 -9.91 5.79
C ILE A 32 -12.90 -11.19 5.91
N PRO A 33 -13.17 -12.05 6.90
CA PRO A 33 -12.39 -13.27 7.15
C PRO A 33 -12.39 -14.17 5.91
N ASN A 34 -11.26 -14.84 5.65
CA ASN A 34 -10.98 -15.72 4.49
C ASN A 34 -10.94 -14.99 3.14
N PHE A 35 -11.69 -13.91 2.98
CA PHE A 35 -11.74 -13.12 1.74
C PHE A 35 -10.46 -12.33 1.52
N SER A 36 -9.88 -11.78 2.59
CA SER A 36 -8.59 -11.09 2.53
C SER A 36 -7.47 -11.99 2.03
N THR A 37 -7.47 -13.26 2.40
CA THR A 37 -6.45 -14.25 1.99
C THR A 37 -6.57 -14.59 0.51
N GLU A 38 -7.78 -14.76 0.00
CA GLU A 38 -8.05 -15.04 -1.42
C GLU A 38 -7.56 -13.90 -2.34
N TYR A 39 -7.62 -12.65 -1.86
CA TYR A 39 -7.28 -11.46 -2.64
C TYR A 39 -5.93 -10.83 -2.28
N ASN A 40 -5.06 -11.49 -1.53
CA ASN A 40 -3.76 -10.98 -1.07
C ASN A 40 -2.88 -10.39 -2.19
N HIS A 41 -3.00 -10.92 -3.42
CA HIS A 41 -2.17 -10.50 -4.55
C HIS A 41 -2.66 -9.24 -5.23
N VAL A 42 -3.92 -8.84 -5.00
CA VAL A 42 -4.60 -7.82 -5.79
C VAL A 42 -5.07 -6.60 -5.00
N TYR A 43 -4.58 -6.39 -3.78
CA TYR A 43 -4.85 -5.16 -3.03
C TYR A 43 -3.64 -4.63 -2.27
N SER A 44 -3.71 -3.36 -1.93
CA SER A 44 -2.76 -2.66 -1.06
C SER A 44 -3.47 -1.59 -0.24
N PHE A 45 -2.86 -1.15 0.84
CA PHE A 45 -3.41 -0.07 1.67
C PHE A 45 -2.33 0.81 2.32
N SER A 46 -2.73 2.01 2.72
CA SER A 46 -1.87 2.96 3.43
C SER A 46 -1.96 2.76 4.95
N GLY A 47 -1.03 3.35 5.70
CA GLY A 47 -1.30 3.71 7.08
C GLY A 47 -2.40 4.78 7.17
N LEU A 48 -2.88 5.03 8.39
CA LEU A 48 -3.85 6.08 8.67
C LEU A 48 -3.26 7.48 8.42
N LYS A 49 -4.04 8.36 7.82
CA LYS A 49 -3.65 9.75 7.51
C LYS A 49 -4.51 10.71 8.31
N GLY A 50 -3.86 11.70 8.92
CA GLY A 50 -4.48 12.76 9.71
C GLY A 50 -3.43 13.66 10.31
N GLN A 51 -3.83 14.70 11.03
CA GLN A 51 -2.90 15.55 11.77
C GLN A 51 -2.41 14.80 13.01
N THR A 52 -1.10 14.61 13.11
CA THR A 52 -0.49 13.83 14.19
C THR A 52 0.59 14.60 14.92
N GLN A 53 0.78 14.24 16.18
CA GLN A 53 1.98 14.57 16.96
C GLN A 53 2.76 13.28 17.25
N VAL A 54 4.08 13.37 17.11
CA VAL A 54 5.00 12.25 17.33
C VAL A 54 5.39 12.20 18.80
N SER A 55 5.28 11.04 19.42
CA SER A 55 5.83 10.73 20.74
C SER A 55 6.87 9.61 20.67
N GLN A 56 7.47 9.24 21.78
CA GLN A 56 8.38 8.07 21.80
C GLN A 56 7.65 6.74 21.52
N LYS A 57 6.34 6.67 21.81
CA LYS A 57 5.54 5.44 21.72
C LYS A 57 4.82 5.29 20.39
N GLY A 58 4.56 6.38 19.66
CA GLY A 58 3.78 6.34 18.41
C GLY A 58 3.27 7.71 17.94
N LEU A 59 2.20 7.66 17.17
CA LEU A 59 1.53 8.79 16.57
C LEU A 59 0.22 9.10 17.31
N HIS A 60 0.11 10.30 17.89
CA HIS A 60 -1.13 10.79 18.49
C HIS A 60 -1.93 11.58 17.47
N PHE A 61 -3.18 11.22 17.23
CA PHE A 61 -4.05 11.84 16.25
C PHE A 61 -4.91 12.95 16.87
N PHE A 62 -4.94 14.14 16.21
CA PHE A 62 -5.69 15.32 16.67
C PHE A 62 -6.70 15.84 15.65
N SER A 63 -6.65 15.40 14.38
CA SER A 63 -7.64 15.78 13.36
C SER A 63 -9.03 15.22 13.68
N ASN A 64 -10.07 15.96 13.28
CA ASN A 64 -11.46 15.47 13.37
C ASN A 64 -11.71 14.29 12.43
N LYS A 65 -11.00 14.26 11.30
CA LYS A 65 -11.13 13.24 10.26
C LYS A 65 -9.83 12.48 10.12
N ILE A 66 -9.96 11.16 10.01
CA ILE A 66 -8.89 10.21 9.72
C ILE A 66 -9.20 9.55 8.38
N THR A 67 -8.21 9.46 7.52
CA THR A 67 -8.35 8.83 6.21
C THR A 67 -7.53 7.56 6.13
N TRP A 68 -8.13 6.50 5.63
CA TRP A 68 -7.47 5.27 5.24
C TRP A 68 -7.64 5.04 3.74
N VAL A 69 -6.54 4.79 3.02
CA VAL A 69 -6.56 4.57 1.58
C VAL A 69 -6.40 3.09 1.31
N VAL A 70 -7.29 2.54 0.50
CA VAL A 70 -7.25 1.14 0.04
C VAL A 70 -7.34 1.14 -1.48
N SER A 71 -6.56 0.28 -2.12
CA SER A 71 -6.53 0.15 -3.57
C SER A 71 -6.53 -1.33 -3.98
N THR A 72 -7.27 -1.67 -5.02
CA THR A 72 -7.41 -3.05 -5.51
C THR A 72 -7.83 -3.11 -6.97
N LEU A 73 -7.52 -4.24 -7.63
CA LEU A 73 -8.11 -4.60 -8.92
C LEU A 73 -9.38 -5.46 -8.78
N SER A 74 -9.75 -5.88 -7.57
CA SER A 74 -10.98 -6.63 -7.31
C SER A 74 -12.12 -5.71 -6.86
N PRO A 75 -13.15 -5.44 -7.70
CA PRO A 75 -14.33 -4.69 -7.29
C PRO A 75 -15.10 -5.38 -6.14
N ILE A 76 -15.09 -6.71 -6.12
CA ILE A 76 -15.78 -7.50 -5.10
C ILE A 76 -15.12 -7.30 -3.73
N PHE A 77 -13.77 -7.31 -3.68
CA PHE A 77 -13.03 -7.08 -2.46
C PHE A 77 -13.36 -5.72 -1.84
N ILE A 78 -13.26 -4.64 -2.64
CA ILE A 78 -13.48 -3.30 -2.11
C ILE A 78 -14.92 -3.06 -1.67
N LYS A 79 -15.89 -3.61 -2.42
CA LYS A 79 -17.32 -3.56 -2.04
C LYS A 79 -17.55 -4.21 -0.69
N LYS A 80 -17.11 -5.46 -0.51
CA LYS A 80 -17.26 -6.19 0.76
C LYS A 80 -16.59 -5.48 1.94
N LEU A 81 -15.40 -4.93 1.72
CA LEU A 81 -14.68 -4.20 2.75
C LEU A 81 -15.45 -2.95 3.19
N ILE A 82 -15.93 -2.15 2.24
CA ILE A 82 -16.72 -0.93 2.53
C ILE A 82 -18.01 -1.30 3.24
N GLU A 83 -18.78 -2.28 2.75
CA GLU A 83 -20.00 -2.76 3.39
C GLU A 83 -19.76 -3.17 4.84
N SER A 84 -18.73 -3.99 5.09
CA SER A 84 -18.39 -4.44 6.43
C SER A 84 -17.97 -3.30 7.37
N ILE A 85 -17.25 -2.30 6.86
CA ILE A 85 -16.87 -1.10 7.63
C ILE A 85 -18.11 -0.29 8.02
N PHE A 86 -19.02 -0.02 7.07
CA PHE A 86 -20.18 0.83 7.30
C PHE A 86 -21.33 0.13 8.07
N GLN A 87 -21.27 -1.18 8.24
CA GLN A 87 -22.11 -1.93 9.17
C GLN A 87 -21.68 -1.73 10.63
N GLN A 88 -20.46 -1.24 10.88
CA GLN A 88 -19.98 -0.94 12.22
C GLN A 88 -20.32 0.52 12.59
N ASN A 89 -20.86 0.75 13.77
CA ASN A 89 -21.03 2.09 14.30
C ASN A 89 -19.70 2.74 14.67
N GLU A 90 -18.74 1.91 15.12
CA GLU A 90 -17.42 2.30 15.57
C GLU A 90 -16.42 1.17 15.32
N LEU A 91 -15.22 1.55 14.90
CA LEU A 91 -14.07 0.67 14.71
C LEU A 91 -12.94 1.10 15.63
N GLN A 92 -12.19 0.14 16.15
CA GLN A 92 -11.01 0.40 16.96
C GLN A 92 -9.74 0.02 16.22
N ILE A 93 -8.79 0.96 16.12
CA ILE A 93 -7.43 0.70 15.59
C ILE A 93 -6.42 1.22 16.63
N GLY A 94 -5.78 0.31 17.35
CA GLY A 94 -4.99 0.68 18.54
C GLY A 94 -5.86 1.35 19.58
N GLU A 95 -5.52 2.58 19.96
CA GLU A 95 -6.35 3.37 20.89
C GLU A 95 -7.39 4.24 20.16
N LEU A 96 -7.33 4.34 18.82
CA LEU A 96 -8.27 5.19 18.07
C LEU A 96 -9.66 4.58 18.02
N LEU A 97 -10.68 5.39 18.30
CA LEU A 97 -12.10 5.08 18.10
C LEU A 97 -12.59 5.87 16.88
N LEU A 98 -12.95 5.15 15.83
CA LEU A 98 -13.22 5.66 14.49
C LEU A 98 -14.66 5.33 14.07
N SER A 99 -15.48 6.35 13.80
CA SER A 99 -16.80 6.15 13.21
C SER A 99 -16.73 6.35 11.70
N PRO A 100 -17.17 5.38 10.85
CA PRO A 100 -17.24 5.58 9.41
C PRO A 100 -18.07 6.81 9.05
N ASP A 101 -17.62 7.56 8.03
CA ASP A 101 -18.27 8.82 7.65
C ASP A 101 -18.68 8.81 6.18
N TYR A 102 -17.70 8.77 5.26
CA TYR A 102 -17.93 8.66 3.82
C TYR A 102 -16.74 8.02 3.11
N VAL A 103 -16.93 7.70 1.83
CA VAL A 103 -15.90 7.15 0.94
C VAL A 103 -15.73 8.08 -0.26
N GLU A 104 -14.47 8.37 -0.59
CA GLU A 104 -14.08 9.03 -1.84
C GLU A 104 -13.42 7.99 -2.76
N LYS A 105 -13.83 7.94 -4.02
CA LYS A 105 -13.15 7.20 -5.08
C LYS A 105 -12.08 8.09 -5.70
N GLU A 106 -10.86 7.55 -5.88
CA GLU A 106 -9.80 8.22 -6.63
C GLU A 106 -9.76 7.64 -8.06
N ILE A 107 -9.79 8.54 -9.05
CA ILE A 107 -9.74 8.23 -10.47
C ILE A 107 -8.38 8.67 -10.98
N PHE A 108 -7.59 7.71 -11.47
CA PHE A 108 -6.29 7.96 -12.06
C PHE A 108 -6.41 8.14 -13.58
N PRO A 109 -5.49 8.90 -14.20
CA PRO A 109 -5.36 8.93 -15.65
C PRO A 109 -4.98 7.54 -16.18
N GLU A 110 -5.24 7.31 -17.45
CA GLU A 110 -4.81 6.08 -18.13
C GLU A 110 -3.29 5.88 -18.00
N PRO A 111 -2.86 4.67 -17.63
CA PRO A 111 -1.45 4.39 -17.44
C PRO A 111 -0.69 4.44 -18.76
N THR A 112 0.55 4.93 -18.70
CA THR A 112 1.49 4.97 -19.83
C THR A 112 2.66 4.01 -19.60
N ASN A 113 3.61 3.92 -20.53
CA ASN A 113 4.82 3.12 -20.36
C ASN A 113 5.81 3.70 -19.33
N THR A 114 5.59 4.94 -18.88
CA THR A 114 6.48 5.63 -17.94
C THR A 114 5.64 6.41 -16.95
N THR A 115 5.82 6.14 -15.66
CA THR A 115 5.10 6.84 -14.60
C THR A 115 6.06 7.21 -13.47
N GLN A 116 5.93 8.44 -12.97
CA GLN A 116 6.61 8.89 -11.76
C GLN A 116 5.73 8.63 -10.54
N PHE A 117 6.29 7.90 -9.58
CA PHE A 117 5.60 7.50 -8.37
C PHE A 117 6.21 8.08 -7.11
N LEU A 118 5.35 8.23 -6.09
CA LEU A 118 5.70 8.42 -4.69
C LEU A 118 5.26 7.20 -3.88
N CYS A 119 6.01 6.88 -2.83
CA CYS A 119 5.59 5.84 -1.90
C CYS A 119 4.63 6.42 -0.85
N ILE A 120 3.39 5.94 -0.82
CA ILE A 120 2.45 6.21 0.29
C ILE A 120 2.81 5.35 1.50
N SER A 121 3.19 4.10 1.26
CA SER A 121 3.78 3.20 2.24
C SER A 121 5.11 2.64 1.72
N PRO A 122 6.00 2.18 2.61
CA PRO A 122 7.34 1.76 2.22
C PRO A 122 7.33 0.55 1.27
N ILE A 123 8.15 0.57 0.24
CA ILE A 123 8.42 -0.61 -0.60
C ILE A 123 9.31 -1.56 0.19
N VAL A 124 8.92 -2.82 0.24
CA VAL A 124 9.66 -3.92 0.86
C VAL A 124 10.00 -4.94 -0.20
N LEU A 125 11.22 -5.47 -0.14
CA LEU A 125 11.63 -6.62 -0.91
C LEU A 125 12.13 -7.73 0.01
N VAL A 126 11.64 -8.95 -0.25
CA VAL A 126 12.17 -10.15 0.37
C VAL A 126 13.07 -10.84 -0.65
N SER A 127 14.36 -10.98 -0.33
CA SER A 127 15.28 -11.71 -1.19
C SER A 127 15.00 -13.22 -1.09
N PRO A 128 14.89 -13.93 -2.22
CA PRO A 128 14.71 -15.39 -2.22
C PRO A 128 15.96 -16.17 -1.79
N ILE A 129 17.08 -15.49 -1.52
CA ILE A 129 18.34 -16.14 -1.13
C ILE A 129 18.25 -16.65 0.30
N LYS A 130 17.85 -17.92 0.46
CA LYS A 130 17.66 -18.62 1.75
C LYS A 130 18.94 -19.11 2.45
N ASN A 131 20.14 -18.77 2.00
CA ASN A 131 21.36 -19.52 2.36
C ASN A 131 22.29 -18.91 3.40
N SER A 132 21.87 -18.01 4.28
CA SER A 132 22.66 -17.73 5.46
C SER A 132 21.81 -17.41 6.68
N PHE A 133 22.00 -18.15 7.73
CA PHE A 133 21.32 -18.05 9.03
C PHE A 133 21.43 -16.66 9.70
N TYR A 134 22.24 -15.73 9.16
CA TYR A 134 22.52 -14.42 9.77
C TYR A 134 22.67 -13.24 8.80
N ALA A 135 22.57 -13.42 7.50
CA ALA A 135 22.74 -12.32 6.56
C ALA A 135 21.39 -11.74 6.14
N LYS A 136 21.01 -10.63 6.77
CA LYS A 136 19.94 -9.75 6.31
C LYS A 136 20.42 -9.05 5.03
N HIS A 137 20.24 -9.67 3.87
CA HIS A 137 20.60 -9.06 2.59
C HIS A 137 19.54 -8.02 2.21
N PHE A 138 19.70 -6.81 2.71
CA PHE A 138 18.92 -5.68 2.28
C PHE A 138 19.48 -5.14 0.96
N VAL A 139 18.73 -5.33 -0.11
CA VAL A 139 19.11 -4.84 -1.44
C VAL A 139 18.82 -3.33 -1.48
N SER A 140 19.84 -2.53 -1.88
CA SER A 140 19.67 -1.08 -2.01
C SER A 140 18.89 -0.73 -3.27
N PRO A 141 17.98 0.27 -3.22
CA PRO A 141 17.30 0.80 -4.41
C PRO A 141 18.23 1.38 -5.49
N SER A 142 19.50 1.61 -5.14
CA SER A 142 20.51 2.19 -6.05
C SER A 142 21.24 1.17 -6.93
N ILE A 143 20.93 -0.10 -6.84
CA ILE A 143 21.55 -1.16 -7.64
C ILE A 143 20.51 -1.89 -8.50
N ASP A 144 20.92 -2.37 -9.67
CA ASP A 144 20.02 -2.97 -10.67
C ASP A 144 19.27 -4.21 -10.11
N LEU A 145 19.92 -4.99 -9.26
CA LEU A 145 19.28 -6.12 -8.58
C LEU A 145 17.97 -5.74 -7.86
N PHE A 146 17.83 -4.51 -7.37
CA PHE A 146 16.59 -4.06 -6.75
C PHE A 146 15.45 -4.01 -7.76
N SER A 147 15.71 -3.49 -8.97
CA SER A 147 14.76 -3.46 -10.07
C SER A 147 14.37 -4.88 -10.52
N ASP A 148 15.35 -5.78 -10.63
CA ASP A 148 15.13 -7.17 -11.04
C ASP A 148 14.25 -7.93 -10.04
N LEU A 149 14.52 -7.77 -8.74
CA LEU A 149 13.70 -8.37 -7.69
C LEU A 149 12.29 -7.79 -7.61
N LEU A 150 12.14 -6.48 -7.87
CA LEU A 150 10.81 -5.86 -7.99
C LEU A 150 10.04 -6.41 -9.17
N TYR A 151 10.71 -6.59 -10.32
CA TYR A 151 10.11 -7.22 -11.51
C TYR A 151 9.62 -8.63 -11.18
N GLN A 152 10.49 -9.49 -10.65
CA GLN A 152 10.15 -10.87 -10.28
C GLN A 152 8.97 -10.92 -9.30
N SER A 153 9.00 -10.11 -8.24
CA SER A 153 7.92 -10.05 -7.25
C SER A 153 6.59 -9.56 -7.87
N THR A 154 6.66 -8.60 -8.79
CA THR A 154 5.47 -8.06 -9.46
C THR A 154 4.89 -9.07 -10.44
N LEU A 155 5.74 -9.73 -11.23
CA LEU A 155 5.34 -10.74 -12.21
C LEU A 155 4.68 -11.94 -11.52
N SER A 156 5.27 -12.49 -10.48
CA SER A 156 4.68 -13.58 -9.68
C SER A 156 3.27 -13.23 -9.18
N ARG A 157 3.07 -12.01 -8.66
CA ARG A 157 1.75 -11.56 -8.19
C ARG A 157 0.75 -11.35 -9.33
N ILE A 158 1.22 -10.92 -10.52
CA ILE A 158 0.39 -10.82 -11.73
C ILE A 158 -0.08 -12.21 -12.16
N GLU A 159 0.81 -13.20 -12.19
CA GLU A 159 0.51 -14.60 -12.50
C GLU A 159 -0.49 -15.19 -11.48
N GLU A 160 -0.19 -15.04 -10.19
CA GLU A 160 -1.04 -15.53 -9.09
C GLU A 160 -2.44 -14.86 -9.08
N SER A 161 -2.56 -13.63 -9.59
CA SER A 161 -3.83 -12.92 -9.65
C SER A 161 -4.83 -13.52 -10.64
N GLY A 162 -4.35 -14.24 -11.67
CA GLY A 162 -5.18 -14.79 -12.74
C GLY A 162 -5.92 -13.73 -13.58
N LEU A 163 -5.55 -12.45 -13.47
CA LEU A 163 -6.22 -11.34 -14.16
C LEU A 163 -5.76 -11.15 -15.61
N TYR A 164 -4.66 -11.78 -16.00
CA TYR A 164 -4.02 -11.62 -17.30
C TYR A 164 -3.78 -12.99 -17.92
N SER A 165 -3.94 -13.08 -19.25
CA SER A 165 -3.59 -14.29 -20.01
C SER A 165 -2.08 -14.46 -20.15
N GLU A 166 -1.61 -15.69 -20.40
CA GLU A 166 -0.19 -15.96 -20.66
C GLU A 166 0.39 -15.09 -21.76
N ALA A 167 -0.35 -14.88 -22.87
CA ALA A 167 0.07 -14.03 -23.97
C ALA A 167 0.24 -12.56 -23.59
N GLU A 168 -0.54 -12.05 -22.64
CA GLU A 168 -0.37 -10.69 -22.10
C GLU A 168 0.86 -10.61 -21.18
N ILE A 169 1.06 -11.63 -20.36
CA ILE A 169 2.19 -11.70 -19.42
C ILE A 169 3.51 -11.76 -20.18
N ASP A 170 3.57 -12.45 -21.31
CA ASP A 170 4.75 -12.50 -22.18
C ASP A 170 5.18 -11.12 -22.70
N GLU A 171 4.25 -10.14 -22.77
CA GLU A 171 4.57 -8.76 -23.16
C GLU A 171 5.14 -7.91 -22.01
N PHE A 172 5.11 -8.39 -20.75
CA PHE A 172 5.47 -7.61 -19.57
C PHE A 172 6.99 -7.62 -19.25
N TYR A 173 7.84 -8.05 -20.16
CA TYR A 173 9.29 -8.19 -19.98
C TYR A 173 10.04 -6.86 -19.79
N LYS A 174 9.44 -5.73 -20.22
CA LYS A 174 10.03 -4.40 -20.01
C LYS A 174 9.65 -3.88 -18.62
N PHE A 175 10.62 -3.85 -17.73
CA PHE A 175 10.44 -3.33 -16.39
C PHE A 175 11.75 -2.71 -15.90
N GLN A 176 11.71 -1.44 -15.49
CA GLN A 176 12.86 -0.78 -14.88
C GLN A 176 12.40 0.21 -13.81
N PHE A 177 12.93 0.02 -12.60
CA PHE A 177 12.77 0.93 -11.48
C PHE A 177 13.96 1.88 -11.44
N VAL A 178 13.71 3.19 -11.53
CA VAL A 178 14.74 4.23 -11.49
C VAL A 178 14.46 5.18 -10.32
N PRO A 179 15.24 5.12 -9.22
CA PRO A 179 15.08 6.03 -8.09
C PRO A 179 15.42 7.47 -8.48
N ASP A 180 14.77 8.45 -7.85
CA ASP A 180 15.11 9.86 -8.03
C ASP A 180 16.48 10.15 -7.37
N GLN A 181 17.50 10.31 -8.19
CA GLN A 181 18.88 10.56 -7.74
C GLN A 181 19.00 11.88 -6.98
N THR A 182 18.30 12.93 -7.43
CA THR A 182 18.30 14.24 -6.76
C THR A 182 17.75 14.12 -5.33
N TYR A 183 16.72 13.32 -5.15
CA TYR A 183 16.16 13.03 -3.83
C TYR A 183 17.15 12.26 -2.96
N LEU A 184 17.78 11.20 -3.49
CA LEU A 184 18.75 10.40 -2.76
C LEU A 184 19.97 11.23 -2.32
N GLU A 185 20.48 12.10 -3.16
CA GLU A 185 21.57 13.03 -2.84
C GLU A 185 21.17 14.00 -1.73
N LYS A 186 19.99 14.63 -1.82
CA LYS A 186 19.47 15.52 -0.77
C LYS A 186 19.34 14.81 0.58
N ILE A 187 18.87 13.57 0.59
CA ILE A 187 18.75 12.79 1.83
C ILE A 187 20.12 12.47 2.41
N LYS A 188 21.05 12.03 1.59
CA LYS A 188 22.43 11.74 2.01
C LYS A 188 23.10 12.96 2.63
N ASN A 189 22.97 14.13 1.98
CA ASN A 189 23.56 15.37 2.46
C ASN A 189 22.92 15.94 3.74
N ASN A 190 21.69 15.54 4.07
CA ASN A 190 20.95 16.00 5.25
C ASN A 190 20.87 14.96 6.38
N ASP A 191 21.66 13.91 6.33
CA ASP A 191 21.62 12.77 7.30
C ASP A 191 20.21 12.16 7.52
N LYS A 192 19.31 12.35 6.57
CA LYS A 192 17.98 11.75 6.63
C LYS A 192 17.99 10.31 6.10
N LYS A 193 17.07 9.50 6.58
CA LYS A 193 16.96 8.10 6.17
C LYS A 193 15.73 7.92 5.30
N PHE A 194 15.89 7.32 4.12
CA PHE A 194 14.80 6.87 3.25
C PHE A 194 14.43 5.39 3.45
N ALA A 195 15.15 4.72 4.36
CA ALA A 195 14.93 3.32 4.72
C ALA A 195 14.71 3.18 6.22
N ARG A 196 13.79 2.31 6.59
CA ARG A 196 13.51 1.96 8.00
C ARG A 196 13.37 0.45 8.13
N ILE A 197 13.69 -0.07 9.32
CA ILE A 197 13.45 -1.47 9.68
C ILE A 197 12.08 -1.56 10.33
N TYR A 198 11.31 -2.54 9.89
CA TYR A 198 9.99 -2.91 10.40
C TYR A 198 10.05 -4.33 10.92
N VAL A 199 9.25 -4.61 11.94
CA VAL A 199 9.05 -5.97 12.44
C VAL A 199 7.68 -6.42 11.99
N LEU A 200 7.64 -7.44 11.13
CA LEU A 200 6.42 -8.11 10.71
C LEU A 200 6.18 -9.35 11.56
N GLN A 201 4.93 -9.56 11.93
CA GLN A 201 4.47 -10.87 12.39
C GLN A 201 4.06 -11.66 11.15
N ASP A 202 4.76 -12.76 10.86
CA ASP A 202 4.47 -13.65 9.75
C ASP A 202 4.31 -15.07 10.31
N GLU A 203 3.07 -15.55 10.34
CA GLU A 203 2.69 -16.76 11.08
C GLU A 203 3.21 -16.68 12.53
N ASP A 204 4.03 -17.63 12.97
CA ASP A 204 4.59 -17.69 14.32
C ASP A 204 5.98 -17.01 14.45
N GLN A 205 6.47 -16.36 13.38
CA GLN A 205 7.81 -15.77 13.37
C GLN A 205 7.77 -14.24 13.26
N LYS A 206 8.68 -13.59 13.99
CA LYS A 206 8.96 -12.15 13.80
C LYS A 206 10.04 -11.99 12.75
N LEU A 207 9.67 -11.35 11.65
CA LEU A 207 10.57 -11.06 10.53
C LEU A 207 10.95 -9.58 10.54
N GLU A 208 12.24 -9.27 10.58
CA GLU A 208 12.70 -7.91 10.33
C GLU A 208 12.85 -7.65 8.83
N ILE A 209 12.14 -6.64 8.35
CA ILE A 209 12.16 -6.22 6.95
C ILE A 209 12.65 -4.78 6.84
N ARG A 210 13.28 -4.45 5.72
CA ARG A 210 13.63 -3.06 5.39
C ARG A 210 12.66 -2.51 4.36
N GLY A 211 12.00 -1.42 4.71
CA GLY A 211 11.13 -0.67 3.81
C GLY A 211 11.77 0.62 3.34
N TYR A 212 11.57 0.96 2.08
CA TYR A 212 12.12 2.13 1.41
C TYR A 212 11.00 3.09 1.01
N THR A 213 11.19 4.37 1.32
CA THR A 213 10.25 5.44 0.94
C THR A 213 11.00 6.49 0.14
N LEU A 214 10.80 6.51 -1.18
CA LEU A 214 11.48 7.41 -2.10
C LEU A 214 10.61 7.66 -3.34
N PRO A 215 10.76 8.81 -4.02
CA PRO A 215 10.24 9.00 -5.37
C PRO A 215 11.06 8.21 -6.38
N PHE A 216 10.40 7.73 -7.43
CA PHE A 216 11.03 6.97 -8.50
C PHE A 216 10.24 7.05 -9.80
N THR A 217 10.87 6.69 -10.90
CA THR A 217 10.23 6.46 -12.20
C THR A 217 10.17 4.97 -12.47
N LEU A 218 9.01 4.47 -12.85
CA LEU A 218 8.82 3.11 -13.32
C LEU A 218 8.61 3.11 -14.84
N TYR A 219 9.44 2.38 -15.55
CA TYR A 219 9.29 2.05 -16.96
C TYR A 219 8.73 0.64 -17.07
N ALA A 220 7.50 0.48 -17.50
CA ALA A 220 6.83 -0.82 -17.61
C ALA A 220 5.64 -0.76 -18.55
N HIS A 221 5.15 -1.91 -19.00
CA HIS A 221 3.93 -1.99 -19.79
C HIS A 221 2.74 -1.31 -19.06
N PRO A 222 1.80 -0.61 -19.74
CA PRO A 222 0.69 0.10 -19.10
C PRO A 222 -0.15 -0.76 -18.14
N LYS A 223 -0.38 -2.04 -18.47
CA LYS A 223 -1.09 -2.98 -17.60
C LYS A 223 -0.31 -3.28 -16.31
N VAL A 224 1.02 -3.36 -16.38
CA VAL A 224 1.89 -3.48 -15.20
C VAL A 224 1.83 -2.20 -14.36
N GLN A 225 1.84 -1.02 -14.99
CA GLN A 225 1.66 0.27 -14.31
C GLN A 225 0.31 0.31 -13.57
N ASN A 226 -0.78 -0.14 -14.24
CA ASN A 226 -2.09 -0.25 -13.63
C ASN A 226 -2.12 -1.25 -12.46
N PHE A 227 -1.42 -2.38 -12.60
CA PHE A 227 -1.31 -3.36 -11.54
C PHE A 227 -0.62 -2.77 -10.31
N VAL A 228 0.55 -2.15 -10.46
CA VAL A 228 1.32 -1.65 -9.30
C VAL A 228 0.67 -0.45 -8.61
N ILE A 229 -0.03 0.44 -9.32
CA ILE A 229 -0.76 1.55 -8.69
C ILE A 229 -1.94 1.06 -7.85
N ASN A 230 -2.59 -0.03 -8.25
CA ASN A 230 -3.76 -0.59 -7.57
C ASN A 230 -3.39 -1.66 -6.53
N CYS A 231 -2.37 -2.47 -6.79
CA CYS A 231 -2.02 -3.61 -5.94
C CYS A 231 -0.73 -3.41 -5.14
N GLY A 232 -0.03 -2.26 -5.35
CA GLY A 232 1.24 -1.96 -4.71
C GLY A 232 2.44 -2.62 -5.39
N LEU A 233 3.65 -2.20 -5.01
CA LEU A 233 4.94 -2.63 -5.54
C LEU A 233 5.77 -3.33 -4.46
N GLY A 234 6.43 -4.44 -4.81
CA GLY A 234 7.25 -5.24 -3.90
C GLY A 234 6.43 -6.26 -3.10
N SER A 235 6.92 -6.63 -1.92
CA SER A 235 6.37 -7.69 -1.06
C SER A 235 5.45 -7.13 0.03
N TYR A 236 4.57 -7.97 0.59
CA TYR A 236 3.69 -7.67 1.72
C TYR A 236 2.70 -6.50 1.49
N ASN A 237 2.24 -6.31 0.27
CA ASN A 237 1.29 -5.24 -0.07
C ASN A 237 -0.03 -5.37 0.71
N HIS A 238 -0.54 -6.59 0.88
CA HIS A 238 -1.70 -6.92 1.70
C HIS A 238 -1.51 -6.64 3.21
N LYS A 239 -0.26 -6.45 3.66
CA LYS A 239 0.07 -6.02 5.03
C LYS A 239 0.38 -4.51 5.11
N GLY A 240 0.05 -3.72 4.07
CA GLY A 240 0.15 -2.25 4.06
C GLY A 240 1.51 -1.70 3.62
N TYR A 241 2.28 -2.48 2.86
CA TYR A 241 3.55 -2.04 2.27
C TYR A 241 3.41 -1.81 0.76
N GLY A 242 4.32 -1.01 0.20
CA GLY A 242 4.44 -0.79 -1.24
C GLY A 242 3.29 -0.05 -1.91
N MET A 243 2.39 0.59 -1.19
CA MET A 243 1.34 1.41 -1.80
C MET A 243 1.94 2.67 -2.42
N LEU A 244 1.57 2.94 -3.66
CA LEU A 244 2.09 4.03 -4.47
C LEU A 244 1.06 5.13 -4.69
N ASP A 245 1.56 6.32 -5.05
CA ASP A 245 0.76 7.42 -5.57
C ASP A 245 1.47 8.05 -6.78
N LEU A 246 0.74 8.78 -7.61
CA LEU A 246 1.37 9.56 -8.69
C LEU A 246 2.16 10.73 -8.09
N ALA A 247 3.33 11.04 -8.66
CA ALA A 247 4.08 12.21 -8.26
C ALA A 247 3.34 13.52 -8.61
N ASP A 248 2.58 13.50 -9.71
CA ASP A 248 1.71 14.59 -10.13
C ASP A 248 0.26 14.33 -9.71
N HIS A 249 -0.10 14.81 -8.53
CA HIS A 249 -1.46 14.68 -7.97
C HIS A 249 -2.52 15.51 -8.71
N SER A 250 -2.14 16.47 -9.56
CA SER A 250 -3.10 17.30 -10.31
C SER A 250 -3.93 16.48 -11.31
N LYS A 251 -3.45 15.28 -11.64
CA LYS A 251 -4.10 14.35 -12.57
C LYS A 251 -5.05 13.35 -11.90
N THR A 252 -5.18 13.40 -10.58
CA THR A 252 -6.07 12.50 -9.84
C THR A 252 -7.36 13.22 -9.48
N GLU A 253 -8.48 12.73 -9.96
CA GLU A 253 -9.80 13.23 -9.60
C GLU A 253 -10.37 12.48 -8.40
N ARG A 254 -11.29 13.09 -7.66
CA ARG A 254 -11.95 12.49 -6.51
C ARG A 254 -13.45 12.70 -6.57
N GLU A 255 -14.19 11.64 -6.32
CA GLU A 255 -15.63 11.62 -6.25
C GLU A 255 -16.08 11.03 -4.90
N ILE A 256 -17.01 11.70 -4.22
CA ILE A 256 -17.66 11.11 -3.05
C ILE A 256 -18.65 10.06 -3.53
N LEU A 257 -18.49 8.82 -3.06
CA LEU A 257 -19.42 7.74 -3.36
C LEU A 257 -20.68 7.92 -2.49
N PRO A 258 -21.87 8.06 -3.11
CA PRO A 258 -23.13 8.09 -2.36
C PRO A 258 -23.35 6.75 -1.63
N HIS A 259 -23.98 6.79 -0.45
CA HIS A 259 -24.20 5.61 0.40
C HIS A 259 -24.90 4.44 -0.32
N TRP A 260 -25.74 4.72 -1.31
CA TRP A 260 -26.49 3.71 -2.09
C TRP A 260 -25.69 3.12 -3.26
N GLU A 261 -24.69 3.82 -3.82
CA GLU A 261 -23.78 3.26 -4.82
C GLU A 261 -22.76 2.28 -4.21
N MET A 262 -22.53 2.37 -2.91
CA MET A 262 -21.71 1.37 -2.21
C MET A 262 -22.35 -0.04 -2.27
N ALA A 263 -23.68 -0.11 -2.43
CA ALA A 263 -24.43 -1.35 -2.62
C ALA A 263 -24.49 -1.83 -4.10
N THR A 264 -24.19 -0.97 -5.08
CA THR A 264 -24.42 -1.25 -6.51
C THR A 264 -23.17 -1.36 -7.37
N VAL A 265 -21.96 -1.42 -6.79
CA VAL A 265 -20.74 -1.76 -7.55
C VAL A 265 -20.84 -3.24 -7.98
N SER A 266 -21.79 -3.50 -8.87
CA SER A 266 -22.03 -4.80 -9.53
C SER A 266 -22.20 -4.54 -11.01
N ASN A 267 -21.32 -5.05 -11.77
CA ASN A 267 -21.20 -5.48 -13.16
C ASN A 267 -20.03 -4.87 -13.88
#